data_934fceced761d9efdaf79dbc62cf725e
#
_entry.id   934fceced761d9efdaf79dbc62cf725e
#
_cell.length_a   1.000
_cell.length_b   1.000
_cell.length_c   1.000
_cell.angle_alpha   90.00
_cell.angle_beta   90.00
_cell.angle_gamma   90.00
#
_symmetry.space_group_name_H-M   'P 1'
#
loop_
_entity.id
_entity.type
_entity.pdbx_description
1 polymer ?
#
loop_
_entity_poly.entity_id
_entity_poly.type
_entity_poly.pdbx_seq_one_letter_code
_entity_poly.pdbx_strand_id
1 'polypeptide(L)'
;MTYDLLITDSHVITPKGMVEKNIVVENGKIELITNDAPDCDKKINGSGLVSIPGLVDPHVHYGVYSPIDQAAISESHAAAIGGVTTMIRMFRLKGSYKESLNKHLLASQN
;
A
#
# COMPACT_ATOMS: atom_id res chain seq x y z
N MET A 1 -20.96 -15.01 -8.65
CA MET A 1 -19.84 -14.04 -8.74
C MET A 1 -18.92 -14.33 -7.59
N THR A 2 -17.66 -14.55 -7.84
CA THR A 2 -16.65 -14.87 -6.84
C THR A 2 -15.77 -13.64 -6.67
N TYR A 3 -15.55 -13.18 -5.47
CA TYR A 3 -14.68 -12.04 -5.17
C TYR A 3 -13.20 -12.48 -5.16
N ASP A 4 -12.28 -11.53 -5.36
CA ASP A 4 -10.84 -11.83 -5.42
C ASP A 4 -10.28 -12.24 -4.05
N LEU A 5 -10.70 -11.53 -2.98
CA LEU A 5 -10.17 -11.73 -1.64
C LEU A 5 -11.21 -11.44 -0.56
N LEU A 6 -11.22 -12.28 0.47
CA LEU A 6 -11.97 -12.08 1.70
C LEU A 6 -11.01 -12.13 2.90
N ILE A 7 -11.00 -11.07 3.71
CA ILE A 7 -10.35 -11.04 5.01
C ILE A 7 -11.45 -11.22 6.07
N THR A 8 -11.41 -12.33 6.83
CA THR A 8 -12.45 -12.64 7.83
C THR A 8 -12.07 -12.19 9.23
N ASP A 9 -13.08 -11.86 10.03
CA ASP A 9 -13.00 -11.70 11.50
C ASP A 9 -11.94 -10.67 11.95
N SER A 10 -11.70 -9.63 11.15
CA SER A 10 -10.72 -8.60 11.47
C SER A 10 -11.33 -7.44 12.26
N HIS A 11 -10.55 -6.87 13.16
CA HIS A 11 -10.87 -5.60 13.81
C HIS A 11 -10.57 -4.44 12.85
N VAL A 12 -11.60 -3.96 12.16
CA VAL A 12 -11.48 -2.91 11.14
C VAL A 12 -11.60 -1.54 11.79
N ILE A 13 -10.62 -0.68 11.55
CA ILE A 13 -10.69 0.73 11.99
C ILE A 13 -11.54 1.51 11.00
N THR A 14 -12.60 2.14 11.50
CA THR A 14 -13.50 3.00 10.73
C THR A 14 -13.58 4.40 11.36
N PRO A 15 -14.11 5.42 10.66
CA PRO A 15 -14.34 6.75 11.25
C PRO A 15 -15.25 6.74 12.48
N LYS A 16 -16.02 5.66 12.68
CA LYS A 16 -16.92 5.49 13.83
C LYS A 16 -16.32 4.65 14.95
N GLY A 17 -15.07 4.23 14.82
CA GLY A 17 -14.37 3.37 15.77
C GLY A 17 -14.01 2.02 15.18
N MET A 18 -13.50 1.14 16.04
CA MET A 18 -13.09 -0.21 15.69
C MET A 18 -14.29 -1.15 15.73
N VAL A 19 -14.45 -1.94 14.68
CA VAL A 19 -15.53 -2.92 14.55
C VAL A 19 -14.98 -4.24 14.03
N GLU A 20 -15.50 -5.38 14.52
CA GLU A 20 -15.16 -6.69 13.98
C GLU A 20 -16.00 -6.96 12.74
N LYS A 21 -15.36 -7.12 11.59
CA LYS A 21 -16.00 -7.27 10.28
C LYS A 21 -15.11 -8.06 9.31
N ASN A 22 -15.76 -8.54 8.26
CA ASN A 22 -15.11 -9.08 7.08
C ASN A 22 -14.87 -7.96 6.06
N ILE A 23 -13.74 -8.03 5.35
CA ILE A 23 -13.41 -7.12 4.25
C ILE A 23 -13.39 -7.93 2.96
N VAL A 24 -14.20 -7.51 2.00
CA VAL A 24 -14.29 -8.11 0.66
C VAL A 24 -13.59 -7.21 -0.33
N VAL A 25 -12.70 -7.78 -1.13
CA VAL A 25 -11.93 -7.07 -2.16
C VAL A 25 -12.27 -7.63 -3.53
N GLU A 26 -12.50 -6.75 -4.49
CA GLU A 26 -12.69 -7.06 -5.90
C GLU A 26 -11.97 -6.03 -6.78
N ASN A 27 -11.24 -6.48 -7.79
CA ASN A 27 -10.48 -5.63 -8.71
C ASN A 27 -9.55 -4.64 -7.99
N GLY A 28 -8.89 -5.09 -6.91
CA GLY A 28 -7.96 -4.29 -6.12
C GLY A 28 -8.61 -3.20 -5.27
N LYS A 29 -9.94 -3.24 -5.07
CA LYS A 29 -10.68 -2.27 -4.26
C LYS A 29 -11.45 -2.97 -3.16
N ILE A 30 -11.61 -2.29 -2.02
CA ILE A 30 -12.53 -2.74 -0.97
C ILE A 30 -13.96 -2.53 -1.49
N GLU A 31 -14.65 -3.62 -1.73
CA GLU A 31 -16.04 -3.60 -2.22
C GLU A 31 -17.03 -3.55 -1.06
N LEU A 32 -16.80 -4.35 -0.02
CA LEU A 32 -17.68 -4.44 1.15
C LEU A 32 -16.88 -4.51 2.45
N ILE A 33 -17.46 -3.93 3.50
CA ILE A 33 -17.14 -4.22 4.91
C ILE A 33 -18.43 -4.75 5.53
N THR A 34 -18.49 -6.05 5.84
CA THR A 34 -19.74 -6.76 6.12
C THR A 34 -19.58 -7.80 7.23
N ASN A 35 -20.70 -8.35 7.70
CA ASN A 35 -20.72 -9.56 8.54
C ASN A 35 -20.76 -10.85 7.70
N ASP A 36 -21.11 -10.74 6.42
CA ASP A 36 -21.24 -11.88 5.54
C ASP A 36 -19.87 -12.37 5.07
N ALA A 37 -19.78 -13.66 4.76
CA ALA A 37 -18.58 -14.29 4.21
C ALA A 37 -18.88 -14.87 2.82
N PRO A 38 -18.94 -14.00 1.79
CA PRO A 38 -19.23 -14.45 0.43
C PRO A 38 -18.11 -15.33 -0.14
N ASP A 39 -18.42 -16.02 -1.23
CA ASP A 39 -17.44 -16.82 -1.96
C ASP A 39 -16.35 -15.92 -2.57
N CYS A 40 -15.12 -16.39 -2.46
CA CYS A 40 -13.93 -15.68 -2.92
C CYS A 40 -12.82 -16.64 -3.34
N ASP A 41 -11.92 -16.16 -4.19
CA ASP A 41 -10.78 -16.93 -4.67
C ASP A 41 -9.73 -17.12 -3.59
N LYS A 42 -9.55 -16.12 -2.72
CA LYS A 42 -8.56 -16.16 -1.65
C LYS A 42 -9.16 -15.71 -0.32
N LYS A 43 -8.84 -16.45 0.76
CA LYS A 43 -9.22 -16.09 2.14
C LYS A 43 -8.00 -15.82 3.00
N ILE A 44 -8.10 -14.77 3.83
CA ILE A 44 -7.15 -14.45 4.89
C ILE A 44 -7.92 -14.44 6.21
N ASN A 45 -7.47 -15.22 7.18
CA ASN A 45 -8.01 -15.15 8.53
C ASN A 45 -7.42 -13.92 9.24
N GLY A 46 -8.27 -12.96 9.55
CA GLY A 46 -7.93 -11.72 10.25
C GLY A 46 -8.23 -11.75 11.75
N SER A 47 -8.62 -12.91 12.31
CA SER A 47 -8.93 -13.03 13.73
C SER A 47 -7.75 -12.62 14.61
N GLY A 48 -8.01 -11.71 15.55
CA GLY A 48 -6.97 -11.14 16.41
C GLY A 48 -6.09 -10.09 15.75
N LEU A 49 -6.31 -9.78 14.47
CA LEU A 49 -5.59 -8.73 13.74
C LEU A 49 -6.42 -7.46 13.62
N VAL A 50 -5.73 -6.34 13.46
CA VAL A 50 -6.35 -5.05 13.19
C VAL A 50 -6.12 -4.68 11.72
N SER A 51 -7.19 -4.40 11.00
CA SER A 51 -7.14 -3.89 9.63
C SER A 51 -7.22 -2.36 9.64
N ILE A 52 -6.22 -1.74 9.05
CA ILE A 52 -6.13 -0.30 8.87
C ILE A 52 -5.90 0.01 7.39
N PRO A 53 -6.24 1.22 6.91
CA PRO A 53 -5.77 1.68 5.60
C PRO A 53 -4.26 1.61 5.50
N GLY A 54 -3.74 1.32 4.31
CA GLY A 54 -2.30 1.36 4.08
C GLY A 54 -1.72 2.72 4.46
N LEU A 55 -0.56 2.71 5.08
CA LEU A 55 0.10 3.93 5.52
C LEU A 55 0.60 4.76 4.33
N VAL A 56 0.50 6.07 4.44
CA VAL A 56 1.08 7.02 3.49
C VAL A 56 2.31 7.65 4.13
N ASP A 57 3.48 7.45 3.54
CA ASP A 57 4.69 8.18 3.93
C ASP A 57 4.78 9.47 3.09
N PRO A 58 4.52 10.63 3.69
CA PRO A 58 4.46 11.89 2.97
C PRO A 58 5.84 12.49 2.68
N HIS A 59 6.94 11.88 3.16
CA HIS A 59 8.27 12.46 3.00
C HIS A 59 9.37 11.42 3.03
N VAL A 60 9.69 10.83 1.89
CA VAL A 60 10.74 9.84 1.78
C VAL A 60 11.85 10.29 0.83
N HIS A 61 13.09 9.96 1.19
CA HIS A 61 14.26 10.14 0.34
C HIS A 61 14.88 8.78 0.01
N TYR A 62 15.04 8.47 -1.26
CA TYR A 62 15.82 7.33 -1.73
C TYR A 62 16.62 7.67 -3.00
N GLY A 63 17.60 6.83 -3.36
CA GLY A 63 18.48 7.10 -4.47
C GLY A 63 19.58 8.12 -4.17
N VAL A 64 19.92 8.30 -2.86
CA VAL A 64 21.01 9.19 -2.43
C VAL A 64 22.34 8.43 -2.36
N TYR A 65 22.30 7.17 -1.89
CA TYR A 65 23.49 6.32 -1.66
C TYR A 65 23.62 5.18 -2.66
N SER A 66 22.58 4.90 -3.43
CA SER A 66 22.52 3.87 -4.46
C SER A 66 21.83 4.40 -5.72
N PRO A 67 22.00 3.75 -6.90
CA PRO A 67 21.26 4.10 -8.09
C PRO A 67 19.75 4.14 -7.83
N ILE A 68 19.07 5.12 -8.44
CA ILE A 68 17.69 5.44 -8.09
C ILE A 68 16.71 4.32 -8.42
N ASP A 69 16.93 3.59 -9.49
CA ASP A 69 16.15 2.42 -9.92
C ASP A 69 16.24 1.28 -8.90
N GLN A 70 17.44 0.98 -8.45
CA GLN A 70 17.68 -0.03 -7.41
C GLN A 70 17.08 0.41 -6.07
N ALA A 71 17.29 1.67 -5.69
CA ALA A 71 16.71 2.22 -4.47
C ALA A 71 15.19 2.24 -4.50
N ALA A 72 14.57 2.54 -5.64
CA ALA A 72 13.12 2.50 -5.78
C ALA A 72 12.55 1.11 -5.46
N ILE A 73 13.18 0.06 -5.97
CA ILE A 73 12.76 -1.33 -5.74
C ILE A 73 12.97 -1.72 -4.26
N SER A 74 14.17 -1.51 -3.71
CA SER A 74 14.49 -1.95 -2.35
C SER A 74 13.68 -1.20 -1.29
N GLU A 75 13.56 0.11 -1.43
CA GLU A 75 12.85 0.95 -0.45
C GLU A 75 11.32 0.76 -0.54
N SER A 76 10.76 0.59 -1.74
CA SER A 76 9.33 0.28 -1.87
C SER A 76 8.98 -1.09 -1.29
N HIS A 77 9.85 -2.08 -1.47
CA HIS A 77 9.67 -3.40 -0.88
C HIS A 77 9.72 -3.34 0.66
N ALA A 78 10.71 -2.64 1.22
CA ALA A 78 10.82 -2.45 2.67
C ALA A 78 9.62 -1.68 3.24
N ALA A 79 9.17 -0.64 2.55
CA ALA A 79 7.99 0.13 2.91
C ALA A 79 6.72 -0.73 2.92
N ALA A 80 6.52 -1.55 1.88
CA ALA A 80 5.38 -2.46 1.79
C ALA A 80 5.35 -3.49 2.94
N ILE A 81 6.49 -4.07 3.31
CA ILE A 81 6.62 -4.96 4.47
C ILE A 81 6.22 -4.24 5.77
N GLY A 82 6.54 -2.94 5.88
CA GLY A 82 6.15 -2.08 7.01
C GLY A 82 4.71 -1.57 6.96
N GLY A 83 3.92 -1.95 5.94
CA GLY A 83 2.53 -1.51 5.78
C GLY A 83 2.35 -0.15 5.10
N VAL A 84 3.42 0.44 4.56
CA VAL A 84 3.35 1.67 3.76
C VAL A 84 2.96 1.30 2.33
N THR A 85 1.83 1.82 1.85
CA THR A 85 1.30 1.55 0.50
C THR A 85 1.46 2.72 -0.47
N THR A 86 1.82 3.88 0.05
CA THR A 86 2.04 5.10 -0.73
C THR A 86 3.22 5.88 -0.17
N MET A 87 4.15 6.26 -1.04
CA MET A 87 5.30 7.07 -0.68
C MET A 87 5.35 8.34 -1.52
N ILE A 88 5.47 9.50 -0.88
CA ILE A 88 5.71 10.77 -1.57
C ILE A 88 7.21 11.06 -1.51
N ARG A 89 7.88 10.83 -2.64
CA ARG A 89 9.31 11.02 -2.73
C ARG A 89 9.69 12.49 -2.86
N MET A 90 10.56 12.96 -1.98
CA MET A 90 11.19 14.28 -2.09
C MET A 90 12.49 14.19 -2.88
N PHE A 91 12.57 14.98 -3.95
CA PHE A 91 13.78 15.05 -4.78
C PHE A 91 14.86 15.86 -4.09
N ARG A 92 16.05 15.27 -4.03
CA ARG A 92 17.25 15.93 -3.54
C ARG A 92 18.25 16.05 -4.68
N LEU A 93 18.05 17.07 -5.52
CA LEU A 93 18.83 17.26 -6.74
C LEU A 93 19.82 18.42 -6.59
N LYS A 94 21.00 18.24 -7.20
CA LYS A 94 21.94 19.34 -7.47
C LYS A 94 21.64 19.84 -8.89
N GLY A 95 21.19 21.10 -9.03
CA GLY A 95 20.91 21.70 -10.32
C GLY A 95 19.41 21.81 -10.65
N SER A 96 19.09 21.91 -11.93
CA SER A 96 17.72 22.16 -12.40
C SER A 96 16.83 20.91 -12.28
N TYR A 97 15.71 21.05 -11.58
CA TYR A 97 14.66 20.02 -11.54
C TYR A 97 14.09 19.72 -12.93
N LYS A 98 13.97 20.75 -13.77
CA LYS A 98 13.42 20.62 -15.13
C LYS A 98 14.23 19.62 -15.98
N GLU A 99 15.54 19.59 -15.84
CA GLU A 99 16.43 18.71 -16.61
C GLU A 99 16.47 17.29 -16.04
N SER A 100 16.31 17.16 -14.74
CA SER A 100 16.50 15.88 -14.03
C SER A 100 15.22 15.11 -13.80
N LEU A 101 14.05 15.78 -13.82
CA LEU A 101 12.78 15.17 -13.41
C LEU A 101 12.42 13.92 -14.23
N ASN A 102 12.51 14.00 -15.56
CA ASN A 102 12.16 12.89 -16.43
C ASN A 102 12.99 11.63 -16.14
N LYS A 103 14.30 11.78 -15.90
CA LYS A 103 15.17 10.68 -15.53
C LYS A 103 14.73 10.00 -14.22
N HIS A 104 14.33 10.81 -13.25
CA HIS A 104 13.87 10.31 -11.95
C HIS A 104 12.50 9.66 -12.02
N LEU A 105 11.59 10.16 -12.85
CA LEU A 105 10.27 9.54 -13.06
C LEU A 105 10.41 8.18 -13.75
N LEU A 106 11.20 8.08 -14.81
CA LEU A 106 11.43 6.82 -15.52
C LEU A 106 12.07 5.75 -14.62
N ALA A 107 13.03 6.13 -13.80
CA ALA A 107 13.70 5.19 -12.87
C ALA A 107 12.78 4.68 -11.74
N SER A 108 11.65 5.31 -11.50
CA SER A 108 10.68 4.93 -10.45
C SER A 108 9.48 4.13 -10.99
N GLN A 109 9.47 3.78 -12.28
CA GLN A 109 8.37 3.07 -12.94
C GLN A 109 8.59 1.56 -13.08
N ASN A 110 9.70 1.03 -12.61
CA ASN A 110 10.06 -0.40 -12.72
C ASN A 110 9.67 -1.19 -11.47
#